data_4e9f2319becd722c0a6d852238935ed1
#
_entry.id   4e9f2319becd722c0a6d852238935ed1
#
_cell.length_a   1.000
_cell.length_b   1.000
_cell.length_c   1.000
_cell.angle_alpha   90.00
_cell.angle_beta   90.00
_cell.angle_gamma   90.00
#
_symmetry.space_group_name_H-M   'P 1'
#
loop_
_entity.id
_entity.type
_entity.pdbx_description
1 polymer ?
#
loop_
_entity_poly.entity_id
_entity_poly.type
_entity_poly.pdbx_seq_one_letter_code
_entity_poly.pdbx_strand_id
1 'polypeptide(L)'
;INVPGCPPSEKNIVGNVLHYILFGTLPALDVFNRPKWAYGLRIHDLCERRGRFDAGEFVQTFGDEGAKNGYCLYKVGCKGPYTFNNCSRERFNQHTSWPVQAGHGCIGCSEPDFWDTMGPFEEPMADRLFNTVLGLGADNVSDKIGIGVLALAGIGIAAHAAVSIFAKDKEEA
;
A
#
# COMPACT_ATOMS: atom_id res chain seq x y z
N ILE A 1 -0.24 -25.72 4.07
CA ILE A 1 0.28 -24.41 3.61
C ILE A 1 -0.55 -23.92 2.45
N ASN A 2 -1.01 -22.68 2.52
CA ASN A 2 -1.70 -21.99 1.44
C ASN A 2 -0.72 -21.10 0.68
N VAL A 3 -0.67 -21.24 -0.63
CA VAL A 3 0.20 -20.45 -1.50
C VAL A 3 -0.67 -19.81 -2.60
N PRO A 4 -1.54 -18.84 -2.26
CA PRO A 4 -2.42 -18.19 -3.23
C PRO A 4 -1.65 -17.31 -4.20
N GLY A 5 -2.21 -17.12 -5.40
CA GLY A 5 -1.65 -16.28 -6.46
C GLY A 5 -2.52 -16.26 -7.70
N CYS A 6 -2.10 -15.49 -8.72
CA CYS A 6 -2.83 -15.39 -9.99
C CYS A 6 -2.00 -15.71 -11.25
N PRO A 7 -1.26 -16.82 -11.34
CA PRO A 7 -0.99 -17.91 -10.39
C PRO A 7 0.04 -17.53 -9.31
N PRO A 8 0.30 -18.42 -8.32
CA PRO A 8 1.42 -18.22 -7.39
C PRO A 8 2.76 -18.29 -8.13
N SER A 9 3.73 -17.52 -7.65
CA SER A 9 5.10 -17.56 -8.17
C SER A 9 5.71 -18.96 -7.96
N GLU A 10 6.45 -19.44 -8.94
CA GLU A 10 7.20 -20.68 -8.86
C GLU A 10 8.15 -20.71 -7.65
N LYS A 11 8.72 -19.56 -7.30
CA LYS A 11 9.59 -19.44 -6.12
C LYS A 11 8.85 -19.64 -4.81
N ASN A 12 7.60 -19.15 -4.72
CA ASN A 12 6.78 -19.37 -3.55
C ASN A 12 6.46 -20.84 -3.36
N ILE A 13 6.22 -21.58 -4.43
CA ILE A 13 5.97 -23.03 -4.39
C ILE A 13 7.26 -23.77 -4.03
N VAL A 14 8.31 -23.59 -4.82
CA VAL A 14 9.60 -24.30 -4.65
C VAL A 14 10.24 -23.97 -3.29
N GLY A 15 10.21 -22.71 -2.87
CA GLY A 15 10.77 -22.27 -1.58
C GLY A 15 10.13 -22.98 -0.38
N ASN A 16 8.83 -23.22 -0.40
CA ASN A 16 8.15 -23.96 0.66
C ASN A 16 8.49 -25.45 0.65
N VAL A 17 8.58 -26.05 -0.54
CA VAL A 17 8.97 -27.47 -0.69
C VAL A 17 10.41 -27.67 -0.22
N LEU A 18 11.34 -26.81 -0.65
CA LEU A 18 12.74 -26.85 -0.23
C LEU A 18 12.90 -26.64 1.27
N HIS A 19 12.17 -25.69 1.85
CA HIS A 19 12.19 -25.49 3.30
C HIS A 19 11.81 -26.77 4.04
N TYR A 20 10.74 -27.43 3.64
CA TYR A 20 10.30 -28.67 4.24
C TYR A 20 11.31 -29.82 4.07
N ILE A 21 11.90 -29.97 2.89
CA ILE A 21 12.91 -31.01 2.63
C ILE A 21 14.16 -30.78 3.47
N LEU A 22 14.63 -29.53 3.59
CA LEU A 22 15.88 -29.20 4.27
C LEU A 22 15.77 -29.21 5.79
N PHE A 23 14.63 -28.76 6.32
CA PHE A 23 14.47 -28.54 7.76
C PHE A 23 13.49 -29.51 8.43
N GLY A 24 12.73 -30.30 7.65
CA GLY A 24 11.71 -31.21 8.19
C GLY A 24 10.51 -30.52 8.84
N THR A 25 10.43 -29.18 8.75
CA THR A 25 9.40 -28.35 9.40
C THR A 25 8.78 -27.39 8.40
N LEU A 26 7.56 -26.94 8.69
CA LEU A 26 6.92 -25.89 7.90
C LEU A 26 7.53 -24.52 8.25
N PRO A 27 7.62 -23.58 7.29
CA PRO A 27 8.00 -22.20 7.59
C PRO A 27 6.95 -21.55 8.51
N ALA A 28 7.29 -20.43 9.14
CA ALA A 28 6.34 -19.66 9.92
C ALA A 28 5.14 -19.23 9.07
N LEU A 29 3.93 -19.52 9.52
CA LEU A 29 2.68 -19.25 8.84
C LEU A 29 1.91 -18.10 9.49
N ASP A 30 1.11 -17.40 8.69
CA ASP A 30 0.13 -16.43 9.17
C ASP A 30 -1.20 -17.10 9.56
N VAL A 31 -2.20 -16.28 9.93
CA VAL A 31 -3.53 -16.77 10.35
C VAL A 31 -4.32 -17.47 9.22
N PHE A 32 -3.91 -17.31 7.97
CA PHE A 32 -4.50 -17.96 6.80
C PHE A 32 -3.65 -19.13 6.30
N ASN A 33 -2.72 -19.62 7.12
CA ASN A 33 -1.75 -20.66 6.77
C ASN A 33 -0.88 -20.32 5.55
N ARG A 34 -0.61 -19.03 5.30
CA ARG A 34 0.31 -18.57 4.26
C ARG A 34 1.71 -18.39 4.85
N PRO A 35 2.80 -18.73 4.12
CA PRO A 35 4.17 -18.52 4.59
C PRO A 35 4.47 -17.02 4.82
N LYS A 36 4.84 -16.62 6.03
CA LYS A 36 5.11 -15.22 6.37
C LYS A 36 6.22 -14.59 5.54
N TRP A 37 7.21 -15.36 5.11
CA TRP A 37 8.29 -14.85 4.28
C TRP A 37 7.82 -14.35 2.91
N ALA A 38 6.72 -14.91 2.38
CA ALA A 38 6.13 -14.51 1.10
C ALA A 38 4.92 -13.57 1.27
N TYR A 39 4.14 -13.73 2.35
CA TYR A 39 2.86 -13.05 2.56
C TYR A 39 2.86 -12.13 3.79
N GLY A 40 4.02 -11.77 4.32
CA GLY A 40 4.13 -10.92 5.51
C GLY A 40 4.07 -9.42 5.23
N LEU A 41 4.26 -8.98 3.99
CA LEU A 41 4.24 -7.57 3.59
C LEU A 41 3.20 -7.34 2.50
N ARG A 42 2.65 -6.13 2.46
CA ARG A 42 1.72 -5.74 1.40
C ARG A 42 2.46 -5.48 0.10
N ILE A 43 1.82 -5.83 -1.01
CA ILE A 43 2.34 -5.53 -2.35
C ILE A 43 2.64 -4.04 -2.52
N HIS A 44 1.75 -3.19 -2.01
CA HIS A 44 1.86 -1.73 -2.09
C HIS A 44 3.13 -1.19 -1.44
N ASP A 45 3.56 -1.76 -0.31
CA ASP A 45 4.72 -1.27 0.45
C ASP A 45 6.04 -1.46 -0.30
N LEU A 46 6.10 -2.42 -1.22
CA LEU A 46 7.27 -2.76 -2.02
C LEU A 46 7.05 -2.58 -3.52
N CYS A 47 5.97 -1.88 -3.91
CA CYS A 47 5.63 -1.64 -5.30
C CYS A 47 6.57 -0.61 -5.94
N GLU A 48 7.04 -0.88 -7.15
CA GLU A 48 7.85 0.05 -7.94
C GLU A 48 7.13 1.38 -8.26
N ARG A 49 5.78 1.37 -8.23
CA ARG A 49 4.95 2.56 -8.43
C ARG A 49 4.59 3.28 -7.13
N ARG A 50 5.17 2.89 -5.98
CA ARG A 50 4.84 3.50 -4.69
C ARG A 50 5.13 5.01 -4.66
N GLY A 51 6.24 5.46 -5.19
CA GLY A 51 6.56 6.88 -5.27
C GLY A 51 5.54 7.69 -6.09
N ARG A 52 4.94 7.07 -7.12
CA ARG A 52 3.85 7.70 -7.90
C ARG A 52 2.57 7.84 -7.08
N PHE A 53 2.26 6.84 -6.26
CA PHE A 53 1.13 6.93 -5.33
C PHE A 53 1.32 8.08 -4.34
N ASP A 54 2.48 8.17 -3.72
CA ASP A 54 2.81 9.21 -2.73
C ASP A 54 2.82 10.62 -3.36
N ALA A 55 3.18 10.73 -4.65
CA ALA A 55 3.13 11.97 -5.42
C ALA A 55 1.72 12.32 -5.96
N GLY A 56 0.72 11.47 -5.77
CA GLY A 56 -0.63 11.68 -6.31
C GLY A 56 -0.74 11.46 -7.82
N GLU A 57 0.24 10.79 -8.44
CA GLU A 57 0.30 10.51 -9.87
C GLU A 57 -0.41 9.19 -10.18
N PHE A 58 -1.64 9.28 -10.67
CA PHE A 58 -2.50 8.13 -10.91
C PHE A 58 -2.90 8.01 -12.38
N VAL A 59 -2.99 6.76 -12.84
CA VAL A 59 -3.70 6.40 -14.06
C VAL A 59 -5.18 6.64 -13.82
N GLN A 60 -5.83 7.43 -14.68
CA GLN A 60 -7.27 7.71 -14.59
C GLN A 60 -8.10 6.74 -15.46
N THR A 61 -7.55 6.36 -16.60
CA THR A 61 -8.13 5.37 -17.52
C THR A 61 -7.03 4.54 -18.14
N PHE A 62 -7.30 3.26 -18.43
CA PHE A 62 -6.32 2.40 -19.09
C PHE A 62 -5.89 2.99 -20.43
N GLY A 63 -4.58 3.08 -20.65
CA GLY A 63 -3.99 3.60 -21.88
C GLY A 63 -3.82 5.13 -21.94
N ASP A 64 -4.16 5.88 -20.90
CA ASP A 64 -3.90 7.31 -20.81
C ASP A 64 -2.41 7.67 -20.70
N GLU A 65 -2.09 8.96 -20.68
CA GLU A 65 -0.69 9.42 -20.51
C GLU A 65 -0.09 8.97 -19.18
N GLY A 66 -0.89 8.88 -18.11
CA GLY A 66 -0.45 8.35 -16.82
C GLY A 66 -0.03 6.88 -16.93
N ALA A 67 -0.77 6.07 -17.69
CA ALA A 67 -0.44 4.68 -17.95
C ALA A 67 0.89 4.55 -18.72
N LYS A 68 1.12 5.36 -19.75
CA LYS A 68 2.37 5.42 -20.52
C LYS A 68 3.57 5.84 -19.67
N ASN A 69 3.36 6.75 -18.73
CA ASN A 69 4.37 7.26 -17.82
C ASN A 69 4.56 6.39 -16.56
N GLY A 70 3.88 5.24 -16.47
CA GLY A 70 4.02 4.32 -15.35
C GLY A 70 3.45 4.83 -14.03
N TYR A 71 2.39 5.67 -14.07
CA TYR A 71 1.70 6.16 -12.87
C TYR A 71 1.02 5.04 -12.09
N CYS A 72 0.65 5.33 -10.85
CA CYS A 72 0.02 4.35 -9.97
C CYS A 72 -1.37 3.92 -10.49
N LEU A 73 -1.63 2.62 -10.46
CA LEU A 73 -2.87 2.01 -10.95
C LEU A 73 -4.00 2.00 -9.90
N TYR A 74 -3.86 2.71 -8.79
CA TYR A 74 -4.83 2.67 -7.71
C TYR A 74 -6.24 3.08 -8.17
N LYS A 75 -6.37 4.18 -8.93
CA LYS A 75 -7.66 4.68 -9.41
C LYS A 75 -8.33 3.81 -10.47
N VAL A 76 -7.59 2.94 -11.10
CA VAL A 76 -8.12 1.92 -12.03
C VAL A 76 -8.18 0.54 -11.36
N GLY A 77 -8.31 0.50 -10.05
CA GLY A 77 -8.74 -0.68 -9.30
C GLY A 77 -7.65 -1.51 -8.65
N CYS A 78 -6.38 -1.08 -8.61
CA CYS A 78 -5.32 -1.85 -7.98
C CYS A 78 -5.59 -2.11 -6.48
N LYS A 79 -5.66 -3.38 -6.08
CA LYS A 79 -5.88 -3.83 -4.69
C LYS A 79 -4.57 -4.05 -3.92
N GLY A 80 -3.43 -3.63 -4.49
CA GLY A 80 -2.11 -3.76 -3.85
C GLY A 80 -2.04 -3.25 -2.41
N PRO A 81 -2.68 -2.12 -2.05
CA PRO A 81 -2.73 -1.61 -0.68
C PRO A 81 -3.36 -2.53 0.35
N TYR A 82 -4.19 -3.47 -0.10
CA TYR A 82 -4.93 -4.40 0.76
C TYR A 82 -4.41 -5.83 0.68
N THR A 83 -3.41 -6.10 -0.16
CA THR A 83 -2.99 -7.44 -0.55
C THR A 83 -1.61 -7.77 -0.01
N PHE A 84 -1.52 -8.86 0.75
CA PHE A 84 -0.27 -9.37 1.30
C PHE A 84 0.31 -10.44 0.38
N ASN A 85 1.38 -10.10 -0.33
CA ASN A 85 2.13 -11.02 -1.20
C ASN A 85 3.47 -10.38 -1.60
N ASN A 86 4.41 -11.19 -2.07
CA ASN A 86 5.73 -10.75 -2.52
C ASN A 86 5.87 -10.52 -4.04
N CYS A 87 4.75 -10.45 -4.78
CA CYS A 87 4.74 -10.34 -6.26
C CYS A 87 5.56 -9.16 -6.78
N SER A 88 5.60 -8.03 -6.07
CA SER A 88 6.38 -6.85 -6.44
C SER A 88 7.89 -7.08 -6.39
N ARG A 89 8.35 -8.04 -5.58
CA ARG A 89 9.76 -8.42 -5.43
C ARG A 89 10.13 -9.62 -6.29
N GLU A 90 9.39 -10.72 -6.11
CA GLU A 90 9.73 -11.99 -6.74
C GLU A 90 9.31 -12.05 -8.20
N ARG A 91 8.25 -11.31 -8.59
CA ARG A 91 7.70 -11.32 -9.94
C ARG A 91 7.38 -12.73 -10.42
N PHE A 92 6.98 -12.87 -11.66
CA PHE A 92 6.72 -14.15 -12.32
C PHE A 92 7.79 -14.42 -13.35
N ASN A 93 7.91 -15.71 -13.76
CA ASN A 93 8.77 -16.15 -14.82
C ASN A 93 10.20 -15.60 -14.67
N GLN A 94 10.87 -16.00 -13.60
CA GLN A 94 12.26 -15.62 -13.28
C GLN A 94 12.47 -14.08 -13.23
N HIS A 95 11.64 -13.37 -12.49
CA HIS A 95 11.67 -11.92 -12.35
C HIS A 95 11.33 -11.11 -13.61
N THR A 96 10.74 -11.72 -14.63
CA THR A 96 10.46 -11.01 -15.89
C THR A 96 9.42 -9.90 -15.70
N SER A 97 8.27 -10.20 -15.10
CA SER A 97 7.18 -9.25 -14.94
C SER A 97 6.16 -9.70 -13.88
N TRP A 98 5.26 -8.81 -13.54
CA TRP A 98 4.08 -9.08 -12.71
C TRP A 98 2.94 -8.13 -13.11
N PRO A 99 1.67 -8.38 -12.69
CA PRO A 99 0.51 -7.64 -13.23
C PRO A 99 0.63 -6.12 -13.19
N VAL A 100 1.09 -5.55 -12.08
CA VAL A 100 1.21 -4.09 -11.96
C VAL A 100 2.30 -3.52 -12.89
N GLN A 101 3.42 -4.21 -13.03
CA GLN A 101 4.45 -3.82 -13.99
C GLN A 101 3.93 -3.89 -15.43
N ALA A 102 3.13 -4.90 -15.73
CA ALA A 102 2.50 -5.09 -17.03
C ALA A 102 1.36 -4.11 -17.34
N GLY A 103 0.99 -3.26 -16.39
CA GLY A 103 -0.02 -2.21 -16.60
C GLY A 103 -1.42 -2.53 -16.10
N HIS A 104 -1.62 -3.66 -15.40
CA HIS A 104 -2.89 -4.01 -14.76
C HIS A 104 -2.75 -4.02 -13.23
N GLY A 105 -3.72 -3.47 -12.51
CA GLY A 105 -3.74 -3.44 -11.04
C GLY A 105 -3.73 -4.84 -10.42
N CYS A 106 -3.21 -4.96 -9.21
CA CYS A 106 -3.35 -6.17 -8.42
C CYS A 106 -4.83 -6.44 -8.11
N ILE A 107 -5.30 -7.67 -8.32
CA ILE A 107 -6.70 -8.07 -8.08
C ILE A 107 -6.98 -8.54 -6.64
N GLY A 108 -5.96 -8.68 -5.80
CA GLY A 108 -6.15 -9.10 -4.41
C GLY A 108 -6.20 -10.60 -4.18
N CYS A 109 -5.70 -11.41 -5.09
CA CYS A 109 -5.87 -12.86 -5.14
C CYS A 109 -5.37 -13.65 -3.91
N SER A 110 -4.53 -13.08 -3.08
CA SER A 110 -4.03 -13.73 -1.86
C SER A 110 -4.87 -13.41 -0.62
N GLU A 111 -5.86 -12.55 -0.74
CA GLU A 111 -6.72 -12.19 0.39
C GLU A 111 -7.93 -13.14 0.50
N PRO A 112 -8.41 -13.39 1.73
CA PRO A 112 -9.65 -14.13 1.93
C PRO A 112 -10.81 -13.45 1.21
N ASP A 113 -11.68 -14.24 0.63
CA ASP A 113 -12.91 -13.78 -0.04
C ASP A 113 -12.67 -12.71 -1.13
N PHE A 114 -11.52 -12.75 -1.81
CA PHE A 114 -11.15 -11.70 -2.76
C PHE A 114 -12.17 -11.52 -3.90
N TRP A 115 -12.82 -12.60 -4.33
CA TRP A 115 -13.90 -12.55 -5.34
C TRP A 115 -15.08 -11.69 -4.90
N ASP A 116 -15.43 -11.75 -3.63
CA ASP A 116 -16.60 -11.05 -3.06
C ASP A 116 -16.24 -9.66 -2.55
N THR A 117 -15.00 -9.48 -2.04
CA THR A 117 -14.60 -8.24 -1.36
C THR A 117 -13.74 -7.30 -2.20
N MET A 118 -13.07 -7.81 -3.26
CA MET A 118 -12.14 -7.02 -4.08
C MET A 118 -12.74 -6.62 -5.45
N GLY A 119 -13.88 -7.15 -5.82
CA GLY A 119 -14.59 -6.75 -7.02
C GLY A 119 -15.37 -5.43 -6.84
N PRO A 120 -15.62 -4.68 -7.92
CA PRO A 120 -15.04 -4.83 -9.25
C PRO A 120 -13.53 -4.58 -9.29
N PHE A 121 -12.79 -5.35 -10.11
CA PHE A 121 -11.32 -5.32 -10.08
C PHE A 121 -10.71 -4.06 -10.72
N GLU A 122 -11.44 -3.39 -11.59
CA GLU A 122 -11.03 -2.15 -12.27
C GLU A 122 -11.50 -0.88 -11.55
N GLU A 123 -12.14 -1.00 -10.39
CA GLU A 123 -12.59 0.13 -9.58
C GLU A 123 -11.81 0.19 -8.27
N PRO A 124 -11.52 1.38 -7.75
CA PRO A 124 -10.93 1.53 -6.42
C PRO A 124 -11.85 0.92 -5.37
N MET A 125 -11.28 0.41 -4.29
CA MET A 125 -12.07 0.00 -3.14
C MET A 125 -12.68 1.23 -2.48
N ALA A 126 -13.99 1.33 -2.49
CA ALA A 126 -14.73 2.37 -1.80
C ALA A 126 -14.67 2.15 -0.26
N ASP A 127 -14.81 3.24 0.48
CA ASP A 127 -15.10 3.29 1.92
C ASP A 127 -14.23 2.44 2.88
N ARG A 128 -13.00 2.11 2.50
CA ARG A 128 -12.07 1.49 3.44
C ARG A 128 -11.35 2.55 4.28
N LEU A 129 -11.21 2.26 5.57
CA LEU A 129 -10.50 3.08 6.56
C LEU A 129 -9.11 3.54 6.05
N PHE A 130 -8.49 2.73 5.21
CA PHE A 130 -7.22 3.00 4.54
C PHE A 130 -7.28 4.25 3.65
N ASN A 131 -8.41 4.49 2.98
CA ASN A 131 -8.58 5.63 2.08
C ASN A 131 -8.96 6.92 2.80
N THR A 132 -9.71 6.83 3.88
CA THR A 132 -10.36 8.00 4.48
C THR A 132 -9.71 8.48 5.77
N VAL A 133 -9.29 7.58 6.66
CA VAL A 133 -8.81 7.96 8.00
C VAL A 133 -7.29 8.04 8.09
N LEU A 134 -6.57 7.15 7.41
CA LEU A 134 -5.10 7.14 7.46
C LEU A 134 -4.44 8.01 6.40
N GLY A 135 -5.21 8.75 5.61
CA GLY A 135 -4.71 9.68 4.60
C GLY A 135 -3.90 9.01 3.48
N LEU A 136 -4.02 7.68 3.35
CA LEU A 136 -3.35 6.89 2.32
C LEU A 136 -4.20 6.80 1.05
N GLY A 137 -5.30 7.54 1.02
CA GLY A 137 -6.22 7.62 -0.11
C GLY A 137 -5.66 8.48 -1.24
N ALA A 138 -6.15 8.19 -2.42
CA ALA A 138 -5.74 8.81 -3.67
C ALA A 138 -6.11 10.31 -3.82
N ASP A 139 -6.73 10.92 -2.83
CA ASP A 139 -7.30 12.26 -2.94
C ASP A 139 -6.56 13.33 -2.10
N ASN A 140 -5.29 13.13 -1.79
CA ASN A 140 -4.47 14.07 -1.01
C ASN A 140 -5.07 14.41 0.37
N VAL A 141 -5.83 13.50 0.97
CA VAL A 141 -6.42 13.69 2.30
C VAL A 141 -5.32 13.79 3.35
N SER A 142 -4.22 13.03 3.19
CA SER A 142 -3.03 13.12 4.05
C SER A 142 -2.42 14.52 4.04
N ASP A 143 -2.31 15.15 2.86
CA ASP A 143 -1.77 16.50 2.72
C ASP A 143 -2.70 17.53 3.40
N LYS A 144 -4.00 17.40 3.21
CA LYS A 144 -4.99 18.27 3.87
C LYS A 144 -4.96 18.14 5.39
N ILE A 145 -4.86 16.91 5.92
CA ILE A 145 -4.69 16.66 7.35
C ILE A 145 -3.35 17.22 7.84
N GLY A 146 -2.27 16.96 7.11
CA GLY A 146 -0.94 17.47 7.43
C GLY A 146 -0.90 18.99 7.49
N ILE A 147 -1.47 19.68 6.51
CA ILE A 147 -1.59 21.15 6.48
C ILE A 147 -2.44 21.63 7.65
N GLY A 148 -3.56 20.97 7.95
CA GLY A 148 -4.41 21.30 9.09
C GLY A 148 -3.69 21.20 10.43
N VAL A 149 -2.93 20.13 10.65
CA VAL A 149 -2.12 19.93 11.87
C VAL A 149 -1.01 21.00 11.98
N LEU A 150 -0.32 21.30 10.87
CA LEU A 150 0.70 22.34 10.85
C LEU A 150 0.12 23.73 11.13
N ALA A 151 -1.04 24.05 10.61
CA ALA A 151 -1.73 25.31 10.87
C ALA A 151 -2.13 25.43 12.36
N LEU A 152 -2.69 24.38 12.95
CA LEU A 152 -3.03 24.35 14.37
C LEU A 152 -1.80 24.48 15.29
N ALA A 153 -0.72 23.78 14.94
CA ALA A 153 0.55 23.89 15.66
C ALA A 153 1.13 25.32 15.56
N GLY A 154 1.09 25.92 14.37
CA GLY A 154 1.53 27.30 14.17
C GLY A 154 0.73 28.32 14.98
N ILE A 155 -0.60 28.18 15.03
CA ILE A 155 -1.49 29.01 15.86
C ILE A 155 -1.15 28.82 17.35
N GLY A 156 -0.95 27.60 17.81
CA GLY A 156 -0.60 27.30 19.19
C GLY A 156 0.75 27.92 19.60
N ILE A 157 1.76 27.85 18.74
CA ILE A 157 3.07 28.46 18.98
C ILE A 157 2.95 30.00 19.02
N ALA A 158 2.21 30.60 18.09
CA ALA A 158 2.00 32.05 18.04
C ALA A 158 1.23 32.54 19.27
N ALA A 159 0.19 31.84 19.69
CA ALA A 159 -0.56 32.18 20.91
C ALA A 159 0.32 32.05 22.15
N HIS A 160 1.12 31.02 22.28
CA HIS A 160 2.04 30.85 23.40
C HIS A 160 3.11 31.95 23.42
N ALA A 161 3.69 32.30 22.29
CA ALA A 161 4.65 33.40 22.19
C ALA A 161 4.02 34.75 22.61
N ALA A 162 2.81 35.05 22.15
CA ALA A 162 2.11 36.26 22.53
C ALA A 162 1.87 36.33 24.04
N VAL A 163 1.33 35.24 24.64
CA VAL A 163 1.14 35.17 26.09
C VAL A 163 2.44 35.34 26.85
N SER A 164 3.52 34.76 26.40
CA SER A 164 4.85 34.87 27.03
C SER A 164 5.41 36.29 26.98
N ILE A 165 5.18 37.04 25.89
CA ILE A 165 5.59 38.44 25.77
C ILE A 165 4.79 39.31 26.74
N PHE A 166 3.45 39.19 26.76
CA PHE A 166 2.58 39.96 27.66
C PHE A 166 2.80 39.62 29.14
N ALA A 167 3.19 38.39 29.47
CA ALA A 167 3.53 38.01 30.83
C ALA A 167 4.83 38.69 31.31
N LYS A 168 5.81 38.80 30.41
CA LYS A 168 7.11 39.42 30.70
C LYS A 168 6.97 40.95 30.91
N ASP A 169 6.17 41.60 30.08
CA ASP A 169 5.89 43.06 30.24
C ASP A 169 5.19 43.39 31.58
N LYS A 170 4.46 42.44 32.17
CA LYS A 170 3.84 42.59 33.47
C LYS A 170 4.77 42.40 34.67
N GLU A 171 5.85 41.69 34.51
CA GLU A 171 6.87 41.52 35.57
C GLU A 171 7.86 42.69 35.62
N GLU A 172 8.03 43.43 34.51
CA GLU A 172 8.92 44.58 34.42
C GLU A 172 8.25 45.95 34.73
N ALA A 173 6.93 45.97 34.98
CA ALA A 173 6.14 47.17 35.32
C ALA A 173 5.76 47.19 36.81
#